data_c22458f4373d184f6e9357c3005f2ff0
#
_entry.id   c22458f4373d184f6e9357c3005f2ff0
#
_cell.length_a   1.000
_cell.length_b   1.000
_cell.length_c   1.000
_cell.angle_alpha   90.00
_cell.angle_beta   90.00
_cell.angle_gamma   90.00
#
_symmetry.space_group_name_H-M   'P 1'
#
loop_
_entity.id
_entity.type
_entity.pdbx_description
1 polymer ?
#
loop_
_entity_poly.entity_id
_entity_poly.type
_entity_poly.pdbx_seq_one_letter_code
_entity_poly.pdbx_strand_id
1 'polypeptide(L)'
;MRILLDGVACGSLTVQLDQHSRVAPNSLVDLRTGGYVGREVCKRAVERGWEVASLSRRGENPLPGDAALDCVEWLQGDAADSSDVQKFVKDADAVVHAVGLLFDVDSGLTQFSKVVSGSNSVPGEESTYDRVTRQTAFNAIDATANRLRLPFAPRTPLAFVSCAESGWPDVSGGSFVEDKVAPEWLRRYLVAKRAVEAKLEENSDKLRPVVYRPSLIWSWGKLDVLPIIPVFNLASALGVPFVDRTIRVGTLADAIVAGIAGEAEGIQRFAAMDELAAEARA
;
A
#
# COMPACT_ATOMS: atom_id res chain seq x y z
N MET A 1 -1.41 37.59 -10.44
CA MET A 1 0.01 37.98 -10.39
C MET A 1 0.78 36.69 -10.04
N ARG A 2 1.27 36.00 -11.07
CA ARG A 2 2.05 34.76 -10.91
C ARG A 2 3.48 35.13 -10.51
N ILE A 3 3.94 34.67 -9.39
CA ILE A 3 5.35 34.71 -9.03
C ILE A 3 5.98 33.43 -9.60
N LEU A 4 6.81 33.59 -10.61
CA LEU A 4 7.70 32.55 -11.12
C LEU A 4 8.80 32.35 -10.07
N LEU A 5 8.84 31.19 -9.45
CA LEU A 5 10.05 30.69 -8.82
C LEU A 5 10.63 29.62 -9.76
N ASP A 6 11.82 29.86 -10.23
CA ASP A 6 12.64 28.93 -10.99
C ASP A 6 12.92 27.69 -10.12
N GLY A 7 12.27 26.61 -10.44
CA GLY A 7 12.50 25.29 -9.91
C GLY A 7 12.09 24.29 -10.97
N VAL A 8 12.95 23.34 -11.24
CA VAL A 8 12.87 22.30 -12.27
C VAL A 8 11.42 21.88 -12.51
N ALA A 9 10.86 22.28 -13.65
CA ALA A 9 9.52 21.90 -14.05
C ALA A 9 9.44 20.38 -14.16
N CYS A 10 8.64 19.77 -13.32
CA CYS A 10 8.14 18.43 -13.54
C CYS A 10 7.32 18.50 -14.84
N GLY A 11 7.90 18.00 -15.94
CA GLY A 11 7.39 18.25 -17.29
C GLY A 11 5.94 17.80 -17.42
N SER A 12 5.06 18.75 -17.72
CA SER A 12 3.72 18.45 -18.18
C SER A 12 3.82 17.76 -19.54
N LEU A 13 3.82 16.45 -19.58
CA LEU A 13 3.53 15.70 -20.78
C LEU A 13 2.04 15.93 -21.09
N THR A 14 1.78 16.72 -22.14
CA THR A 14 0.45 16.86 -22.71
C THR A 14 0.10 15.53 -23.37
N VAL A 15 -0.61 14.66 -22.66
CA VAL A 15 -1.17 13.43 -23.23
C VAL A 15 -2.36 13.85 -24.08
N GLN A 16 -2.29 13.59 -25.38
CA GLN A 16 -3.42 13.69 -26.28
C GLN A 16 -4.48 12.66 -25.85
N LEU A 17 -5.62 13.16 -25.37
CA LEU A 17 -6.75 12.35 -24.93
C LEU A 17 -7.37 11.64 -26.14
N ASP A 18 -7.20 10.36 -26.23
CA ASP A 18 -8.01 9.49 -27.08
C ASP A 18 -9.41 9.39 -26.47
N GLN A 19 -10.45 9.71 -27.25
CA GLN A 19 -11.84 9.91 -26.79
C GLN A 19 -12.54 8.65 -26.27
N HIS A 20 -11.83 7.54 -26.04
CA HIS A 20 -12.35 6.29 -25.47
C HIS A 20 -11.65 5.85 -24.18
N SER A 21 -10.73 6.64 -23.63
CA SER A 21 -10.05 6.30 -22.39
C SER A 21 -10.82 6.85 -21.19
N ARG A 22 -11.22 5.94 -20.30
CA ARG A 22 -11.72 6.23 -18.96
C ARG A 22 -10.72 7.15 -18.28
N VAL A 23 -11.23 8.17 -17.58
CA VAL A 23 -10.38 9.16 -16.90
C VAL A 23 -9.61 8.43 -15.81
N ALA A 24 -8.30 8.22 -16.03
CA ALA A 24 -7.40 7.76 -14.99
C ALA A 24 -7.39 8.78 -13.84
N PRO A 25 -7.19 8.37 -12.60
CA PRO A 25 -7.10 9.29 -11.48
C PRO A 25 -5.94 10.27 -11.74
N ASN A 26 -6.20 11.57 -11.54
CA ASN A 26 -5.19 12.61 -11.69
C ASN A 26 -4.43 12.85 -10.40
N SER A 27 -5.00 12.45 -9.26
CA SER A 27 -4.42 12.67 -7.94
C SER A 27 -4.46 11.42 -7.06
N LEU A 28 -3.36 11.15 -6.38
CA LEU A 28 -3.20 10.04 -5.45
C LEU A 28 -2.74 10.55 -4.09
N VAL A 29 -3.39 10.11 -3.01
CA VAL A 29 -2.88 10.28 -1.65
C VAL A 29 -2.36 8.95 -1.12
N ASP A 30 -1.07 8.88 -0.81
CA ASP A 30 -0.46 7.76 -0.10
C ASP A 30 -0.32 8.08 1.39
N LEU A 31 -0.85 7.19 2.23
CA LEU A 31 -0.77 7.29 3.67
C LEU A 31 0.48 6.54 4.15
N ARG A 32 1.59 7.25 4.33
CA ARG A 32 2.89 6.80 4.81
C ARG A 32 3.90 6.34 3.76
N THR A 33 4.55 7.28 3.10
CA THR A 33 5.67 7.06 2.18
C THR A 33 7.03 6.87 2.82
N GLY A 34 7.19 7.05 4.11
CA GLY A 34 8.43 6.63 4.78
C GLY A 34 8.66 5.12 4.73
N GLY A 35 7.67 4.36 4.28
CA GLY A 35 7.70 2.91 4.10
C GLY A 35 8.26 2.47 2.74
N TYR A 36 8.74 1.25 2.72
CA TYR A 36 9.36 0.60 1.59
C TYR A 36 8.44 0.48 0.35
N VAL A 37 7.17 0.10 0.54
CA VAL A 37 6.19 -0.03 -0.54
C VAL A 37 5.68 1.33 -0.99
N GLY A 38 5.29 2.21 -0.06
CA GLY A 38 4.71 3.51 -0.40
C GLY A 38 5.63 4.36 -1.27
N ARG A 39 6.95 4.37 -1.01
CA ARG A 39 7.91 5.07 -1.87
C ARG A 39 7.88 4.61 -3.32
N GLU A 40 7.85 3.30 -3.54
CA GLU A 40 7.80 2.75 -4.91
C GLU A 40 6.46 3.04 -5.58
N VAL A 41 5.35 3.01 -4.83
CA VAL A 41 4.04 3.41 -5.35
C VAL A 41 4.05 4.88 -5.77
N CYS A 42 4.59 5.78 -4.94
CA CYS A 42 4.69 7.20 -5.30
C CYS A 42 5.52 7.42 -6.55
N LYS A 43 6.66 6.74 -6.70
CA LYS A 43 7.47 6.80 -7.92
C LYS A 43 6.68 6.40 -9.15
N ARG A 44 6.01 5.24 -9.11
CA ARG A 44 5.23 4.74 -10.24
C ARG A 44 4.05 5.65 -10.60
N ALA A 45 3.42 6.26 -9.60
CA ALA A 45 2.33 7.20 -9.81
C ALA A 45 2.83 8.51 -10.46
N VAL A 46 3.95 9.06 -9.98
CA VAL A 46 4.60 10.24 -10.59
C VAL A 46 5.06 9.95 -12.01
N GLU A 47 5.68 8.78 -12.28
CA GLU A 47 6.10 8.36 -13.62
C GLU A 47 4.92 8.26 -14.61
N ARG A 48 3.69 8.08 -14.11
CA ARG A 48 2.44 8.13 -14.90
C ARG A 48 1.83 9.52 -15.03
N GLY A 49 2.48 10.52 -14.48
CA GLY A 49 2.02 11.91 -14.53
C GLY A 49 0.92 12.25 -13.54
N TRP A 50 0.75 11.45 -12.49
CA TRP A 50 -0.22 11.75 -11.43
C TRP A 50 0.36 12.77 -10.44
N GLU A 51 -0.50 13.60 -9.90
CA GLU A 51 -0.19 14.43 -8.74
C GLU A 51 -0.21 13.54 -7.49
N VAL A 52 0.89 13.47 -6.79
CA VAL A 52 1.05 12.55 -5.64
C VAL A 52 1.30 13.34 -4.38
N ALA A 53 0.45 13.14 -3.38
CA ALA A 53 0.67 13.63 -2.02
C ALA A 53 0.92 12.47 -1.07
N SER A 54 1.77 12.67 -0.08
CA SER A 54 2.10 11.65 0.89
C SER A 54 2.06 12.16 2.30
N LEU A 55 1.22 11.53 3.12
CA LEU A 55 1.06 11.82 4.53
C LEU A 55 2.03 10.99 5.38
N SER A 56 2.86 11.66 6.14
CA SER A 56 3.72 11.03 7.13
C SER A 56 3.94 11.93 8.35
N ARG A 57 4.36 11.34 9.47
CA ARG A 57 4.63 12.13 10.70
C ARG A 57 5.75 13.15 10.54
N ARG A 58 6.68 12.95 9.59
CA ARG A 58 7.78 13.89 9.33
C ARG A 58 7.42 14.94 8.27
N GLY A 59 6.58 14.60 7.31
CA GLY A 59 6.27 15.47 6.18
C GLY A 59 7.47 15.77 5.27
N GLU A 60 8.42 14.85 5.18
CA GLU A 60 9.69 15.07 4.47
C GLU A 60 9.97 13.97 3.46
N ASN A 61 10.60 14.34 2.34
CA ASN A 61 11.10 13.38 1.36
C ASN A 61 12.14 12.44 2.01
N PRO A 62 11.89 11.13 2.06
CA PRO A 62 12.81 10.19 2.68
C PRO A 62 14.08 9.94 1.85
N LEU A 63 14.13 10.39 0.59
CA LEU A 63 15.24 10.22 -0.33
C LEU A 63 15.39 11.46 -1.23
N PRO A 64 15.86 12.60 -0.67
CA PRO A 64 16.08 13.81 -1.43
C PRO A 64 17.05 13.57 -2.59
N GLY A 65 16.74 14.16 -3.76
CA GLY A 65 17.51 13.97 -5.00
C GLY A 65 17.04 12.81 -5.87
N ASP A 66 16.03 12.05 -5.46
CA ASP A 66 15.32 11.13 -6.36
C ASP A 66 14.26 11.93 -7.13
N ALA A 67 14.44 12.05 -8.45
CA ALA A 67 13.63 12.94 -9.29
C ALA A 67 12.11 12.70 -9.20
N ALA A 68 11.68 11.44 -9.04
CA ALA A 68 10.26 11.13 -8.89
C ALA A 68 9.75 11.52 -7.50
N LEU A 69 10.52 11.24 -6.45
CA LEU A 69 10.12 11.58 -5.09
C LEU A 69 10.21 13.08 -4.79
N ASP A 70 11.04 13.83 -5.52
CA ASP A 70 11.10 15.29 -5.41
C ASP A 70 9.84 15.96 -6.02
N CYS A 71 9.06 15.24 -6.85
CA CYS A 71 7.76 15.69 -7.37
C CYS A 71 6.57 15.36 -6.44
N VAL A 72 6.78 14.65 -5.33
CA VAL A 72 5.73 14.28 -4.37
C VAL A 72 5.50 15.42 -3.37
N GLU A 73 4.24 15.77 -3.13
CA GLU A 73 3.89 16.67 -2.03
C GLU A 73 3.95 15.93 -0.69
N TRP A 74 4.93 16.29 0.14
CA TRP A 74 5.16 15.66 1.44
C TRP A 74 4.38 16.39 2.54
N LEU A 75 3.37 15.73 3.10
CA LEU A 75 2.47 16.29 4.08
C LEU A 75 2.80 15.78 5.49
N GLN A 76 2.86 16.69 6.46
CA GLN A 76 3.05 16.32 7.85
C GLN A 76 1.71 16.07 8.53
N GLY A 77 1.56 14.93 9.21
CA GLY A 77 0.40 14.57 10.01
C GLY A 77 0.46 13.11 10.49
N ASP A 78 -0.51 12.72 11.31
CA ASP A 78 -0.63 11.36 11.83
C ASP A 78 -1.81 10.64 11.17
N ALA A 79 -1.56 9.56 10.46
CA ALA A 79 -2.62 8.73 9.87
C ALA A 79 -3.53 8.09 10.95
N ALA A 80 -3.09 8.04 12.21
CA ALA A 80 -3.94 7.63 13.34
C ALA A 80 -4.90 8.74 13.81
N ASP A 81 -4.70 9.98 13.37
CA ASP A 81 -5.63 11.09 13.59
C ASP A 81 -6.60 11.21 12.41
N SER A 82 -7.89 11.01 12.70
CA SER A 82 -8.94 11.05 11.67
C SER A 82 -9.08 12.42 11.01
N SER A 83 -8.78 13.51 11.73
CA SER A 83 -8.90 14.87 11.22
C SER A 83 -7.81 15.17 10.18
N ASP A 84 -6.59 14.71 10.43
CA ASP A 84 -5.50 14.81 9.46
C ASP A 84 -5.83 14.01 8.19
N VAL A 85 -6.26 12.76 8.34
CA VAL A 85 -6.61 11.91 7.20
C VAL A 85 -7.75 12.51 6.37
N GLN A 86 -8.83 12.99 7.02
CA GLN A 86 -9.95 13.63 6.32
C GLN A 86 -9.51 14.84 5.50
N LYS A 87 -8.64 15.67 6.05
CA LYS A 87 -8.11 16.86 5.39
C LYS A 87 -7.38 16.52 4.09
N PHE A 88 -6.54 15.48 4.12
CA PHE A 88 -5.68 15.13 2.99
C PHE A 88 -6.36 14.21 1.96
N VAL A 89 -7.30 13.38 2.39
CA VAL A 89 -8.05 12.48 1.50
C VAL A 89 -9.18 13.18 0.77
N LYS A 90 -9.62 14.36 1.25
CA LYS A 90 -10.82 15.05 0.80
C LYS A 90 -10.97 15.17 -0.72
N ASP A 91 -9.91 15.55 -1.40
CA ASP A 91 -9.92 15.86 -2.85
C ASP A 91 -9.16 14.81 -3.68
N ALA A 92 -8.72 13.70 -3.09
CA ALA A 92 -7.96 12.67 -3.76
C ALA A 92 -8.82 11.81 -4.69
N ASP A 93 -8.39 11.57 -5.92
CA ASP A 93 -9.06 10.64 -6.84
C ASP A 93 -8.80 9.17 -6.46
N ALA A 94 -7.69 8.89 -5.78
CA ALA A 94 -7.33 7.58 -5.30
C ALA A 94 -6.60 7.65 -3.94
N VAL A 95 -6.74 6.60 -3.14
CA VAL A 95 -6.08 6.49 -1.85
C VAL A 95 -5.30 5.19 -1.79
N VAL A 96 -4.06 5.25 -1.29
CA VAL A 96 -3.24 4.06 -1.03
C VAL A 96 -2.90 4.00 0.45
N HIS A 97 -3.20 2.88 1.07
CA HIS A 97 -2.77 2.58 2.43
C HIS A 97 -1.68 1.51 2.41
N ALA A 98 -0.43 1.94 2.39
CA ALA A 98 0.75 1.10 2.44
C ALA A 98 1.42 1.08 3.83
N VAL A 99 0.67 1.46 4.87
CA VAL A 99 1.15 1.39 6.26
C VAL A 99 1.23 -0.06 6.69
N GLY A 100 2.41 -0.50 7.07
CA GLY A 100 2.64 -1.84 7.58
C GLY A 100 3.71 -1.85 8.67
N LEU A 101 3.46 -2.63 9.69
CA LEU A 101 4.40 -2.95 10.75
C LEU A 101 4.42 -4.47 10.85
N LEU A 102 5.56 -5.10 10.54
CA LEU A 102 5.64 -6.57 10.64
C LEU A 102 5.82 -7.01 12.11
N PHE A 103 6.62 -6.26 12.86
CA PHE A 103 6.83 -6.53 14.28
C PHE A 103 6.40 -5.31 15.10
N ASP A 104 5.38 -5.46 15.92
CA ASP A 104 4.95 -4.44 16.88
C ASP A 104 5.78 -4.48 18.17
N VAL A 105 5.51 -3.53 19.07
CA VAL A 105 6.24 -3.44 20.34
C VAL A 105 6.06 -4.67 21.20
N ASP A 106 4.90 -5.31 21.13
CA ASP A 106 4.55 -6.47 21.95
C ASP A 106 5.11 -7.79 21.37
N SER A 107 5.70 -7.76 20.18
CA SER A 107 6.30 -8.95 19.56
C SER A 107 7.64 -9.35 20.20
N GLY A 108 8.31 -8.43 20.88
CA GLY A 108 9.69 -8.59 21.34
C GLY A 108 10.74 -8.62 20.23
N LEU A 109 10.30 -8.40 18.96
CA LEU A 109 11.14 -8.52 17.76
C LEU A 109 11.39 -7.16 17.07
N THR A 110 11.14 -6.06 17.77
CA THR A 110 11.26 -4.69 17.22
C THR A 110 12.65 -4.38 16.67
N GLN A 111 13.70 -4.97 17.25
CA GLN A 111 15.08 -4.82 16.75
C GLN A 111 15.27 -5.37 15.34
N PHE A 112 14.46 -6.32 14.91
CA PHE A 112 14.47 -6.87 13.54
C PHE A 112 13.61 -6.05 12.56
N SER A 113 12.82 -5.10 13.04
CA SER A 113 11.95 -4.27 12.20
C SER A 113 12.71 -3.49 11.14
N LYS A 114 13.93 -3.03 11.44
CA LYS A 114 14.77 -2.31 10.47
C LYS A 114 15.16 -3.20 9.29
N VAL A 115 15.51 -4.45 9.57
CA VAL A 115 15.92 -5.42 8.57
C VAL A 115 14.75 -5.77 7.64
N VAL A 116 13.58 -5.99 8.20
CA VAL A 116 12.43 -6.50 7.45
C VAL A 116 11.62 -5.37 6.79
N SER A 117 11.40 -4.24 7.48
CA SER A 117 10.54 -3.16 6.97
C SER A 117 11.20 -2.29 5.88
N GLY A 118 12.53 -2.30 5.79
CA GLY A 118 13.27 -1.41 4.88
C GLY A 118 13.09 0.08 5.15
N SER A 119 12.49 0.43 6.27
CA SER A 119 12.39 1.80 6.76
C SER A 119 13.35 1.99 7.93
N ASN A 120 13.95 3.18 8.02
CA ASN A 120 14.78 3.55 9.18
C ASN A 120 13.92 3.89 10.42
N SER A 121 12.61 3.64 10.37
CA SER A 121 11.71 3.92 11.48
C SER A 121 11.82 2.81 12.53
N VAL A 122 12.16 3.20 13.75
CA VAL A 122 12.10 2.30 14.92
C VAL A 122 10.69 2.36 15.48
N PRO A 123 10.04 1.22 15.73
CA PRO A 123 8.76 1.19 16.42
C PRO A 123 8.89 1.87 17.80
N GLY A 124 8.03 2.83 18.09
CA GLY A 124 7.91 3.45 19.41
C GLY A 124 6.92 2.69 20.29
N GLU A 125 6.75 3.11 21.55
CA GLU A 125 5.85 2.47 22.52
C GLU A 125 4.39 2.33 22.04
N GLU A 126 3.93 3.24 21.17
CA GLU A 126 2.59 3.22 20.59
C GLU A 126 2.49 2.45 19.27
N SER A 127 3.57 1.77 18.83
CA SER A 127 3.60 1.05 17.55
C SER A 127 3.00 -0.35 17.68
N THR A 128 1.71 -0.42 17.95
CA THR A 128 0.93 -1.67 17.98
C THR A 128 0.29 -1.94 16.61
N TYR A 129 -0.06 -3.19 16.31
CA TYR A 129 -0.82 -3.54 15.10
C TYR A 129 -2.16 -2.82 15.04
N ASP A 130 -2.80 -2.65 16.20
CA ASP A 130 -4.06 -1.95 16.31
C ASP A 130 -3.92 -0.49 15.84
N ARG A 131 -2.99 0.26 16.41
CA ARG A 131 -2.80 1.67 16.07
C ARG A 131 -2.25 1.87 14.67
N VAL A 132 -1.16 1.14 14.33
CA VAL A 132 -0.40 1.40 13.10
C VAL A 132 -1.06 0.78 11.86
N THR A 133 -1.74 -0.35 12.00
CA THR A 133 -2.36 -1.04 10.86
C THR A 133 -3.85 -0.80 10.82
N ARG A 134 -4.58 -1.13 11.89
CA ARG A 134 -6.04 -1.08 11.90
C ARG A 134 -6.58 0.35 11.98
N GLN A 135 -6.18 1.15 12.96
CA GLN A 135 -6.73 2.50 13.16
C GLN A 135 -6.41 3.41 11.97
N THR A 136 -5.17 3.41 11.46
CA THR A 136 -4.79 4.23 10.31
C THR A 136 -5.58 3.87 9.05
N ALA A 137 -5.79 2.56 8.82
CA ALA A 137 -6.59 2.10 7.69
C ALA A 137 -8.08 2.43 7.86
N PHE A 138 -8.61 2.29 9.08
CA PHE A 138 -10.00 2.66 9.38
C PHE A 138 -10.25 4.14 9.13
N ASN A 139 -9.33 5.01 9.56
CA ASN A 139 -9.43 6.45 9.28
C ASN A 139 -9.43 6.73 7.77
N ALA A 140 -8.58 6.02 6.98
CA ALA A 140 -8.55 6.16 5.53
C ALA A 140 -9.86 5.70 4.87
N ILE A 141 -10.41 4.56 5.31
CA ILE A 141 -11.67 4.02 4.81
C ILE A 141 -12.80 4.99 5.14
N ASP A 142 -12.92 5.43 6.39
CA ASP A 142 -13.96 6.34 6.83
C ASP A 142 -13.88 7.70 6.12
N ALA A 143 -12.68 8.26 5.99
CA ALA A 143 -12.47 9.50 5.26
C ALA A 143 -12.85 9.38 3.77
N THR A 144 -12.55 8.24 3.13
CA THR A 144 -12.88 8.00 1.72
C THR A 144 -14.37 7.72 1.53
N ALA A 145 -14.96 6.88 2.38
CA ALA A 145 -16.36 6.46 2.29
C ALA A 145 -17.36 7.57 2.62
N ASN A 146 -16.99 8.50 3.51
CA ASN A 146 -17.86 9.60 3.95
C ASN A 146 -17.74 10.87 3.09
N ARG A 147 -17.01 10.82 1.99
CA ARG A 147 -16.91 11.96 1.06
C ARG A 147 -18.24 12.22 0.37
N LEU A 148 -18.55 13.50 0.18
CA LEU A 148 -19.65 13.89 -0.69
C LEU A 148 -19.34 13.46 -2.12
N ARG A 149 -20.18 12.61 -2.66
CA ARG A 149 -20.06 12.11 -4.03
C ARG A 149 -21.28 12.50 -4.85
N LEU A 150 -21.05 12.98 -6.05
CA LEU A 150 -22.15 13.22 -6.98
C LEU A 150 -22.84 11.90 -7.36
N PRO A 151 -24.16 11.91 -7.59
CA PRO A 151 -24.85 10.75 -8.14
C PRO A 151 -24.14 10.29 -9.45
N PHE A 152 -23.92 8.98 -9.55
CA PHE A 152 -23.23 8.37 -10.71
C PHE A 152 -21.71 8.64 -10.83
N ALA A 153 -21.10 9.38 -9.92
CA ALA A 153 -19.65 9.48 -9.87
C ALA A 153 -19.01 8.11 -9.55
N PRO A 154 -17.87 7.77 -10.17
CA PRO A 154 -17.19 6.51 -9.89
C PRO A 154 -16.78 6.44 -8.43
N ARG A 155 -16.74 5.21 -7.89
CA ARG A 155 -16.26 4.97 -6.52
C ARG A 155 -14.76 5.24 -6.46
N THR A 156 -14.31 5.99 -5.46
CA THR A 156 -12.89 6.26 -5.24
C THR A 156 -12.15 4.95 -4.91
N PRO A 157 -11.11 4.56 -5.67
CA PRO A 157 -10.32 3.41 -5.34
C PRO A 157 -9.53 3.64 -4.05
N LEU A 158 -9.59 2.67 -3.15
CA LEU A 158 -8.74 2.59 -1.97
C LEU A 158 -7.94 1.29 -2.03
N ALA A 159 -6.64 1.42 -2.30
CA ALA A 159 -5.70 0.30 -2.32
C ALA A 159 -5.16 0.04 -0.91
N PHE A 160 -5.26 -1.19 -0.45
CA PHE A 160 -4.75 -1.65 0.84
C PHE A 160 -3.72 -2.75 0.66
N VAL A 161 -2.53 -2.58 1.24
CA VAL A 161 -1.51 -3.62 1.24
C VAL A 161 -1.70 -4.51 2.47
N SER A 162 -2.29 -5.67 2.25
CA SER A 162 -2.49 -6.73 3.24
C SER A 162 -1.30 -7.72 3.22
N CYS A 163 -1.55 -9.00 3.40
CA CYS A 163 -0.57 -10.08 3.29
C CYS A 163 -1.22 -11.39 2.81
N ALA A 164 -0.42 -12.27 2.23
CA ALA A 164 -0.90 -13.56 1.71
C ALA A 164 -1.50 -14.43 2.82
N GLU A 165 -0.91 -14.39 4.00
CA GLU A 165 -1.29 -15.17 5.17
C GLU A 165 -2.68 -14.79 5.71
N SER A 166 -3.20 -13.59 5.38
CA SER A 166 -4.59 -13.20 5.70
C SER A 166 -5.61 -14.15 5.08
N GLY A 167 -5.25 -14.82 3.98
CA GLY A 167 -6.08 -15.80 3.30
C GLY A 167 -5.98 -17.24 3.81
N TRP A 168 -5.23 -17.51 4.87
CA TRP A 168 -5.11 -18.86 5.41
C TRP A 168 -6.44 -19.52 5.79
N PRO A 169 -7.42 -18.84 6.41
CA PRO A 169 -8.72 -19.44 6.69
C PRO A 169 -9.47 -19.90 5.45
N ASP A 170 -9.18 -19.32 4.28
CA ASP A 170 -9.84 -19.65 3.01
C ASP A 170 -9.24 -20.92 2.36
N VAL A 171 -8.17 -21.48 2.95
CA VAL A 171 -7.44 -22.64 2.42
C VAL A 171 -7.60 -23.81 3.37
N SER A 172 -7.78 -25.03 2.81
CA SER A 172 -7.90 -26.25 3.60
C SER A 172 -6.69 -26.45 4.51
N GLY A 173 -6.90 -26.57 5.82
CA GLY A 173 -5.86 -26.69 6.83
C GLY A 173 -5.25 -25.36 7.29
N GLY A 174 -5.60 -24.22 6.71
CA GLY A 174 -5.01 -22.94 7.02
C GLY A 174 -5.31 -22.47 8.45
N SER A 175 -6.53 -22.66 8.93
CA SER A 175 -6.88 -22.38 10.32
C SER A 175 -6.04 -23.22 11.30
N PHE A 176 -5.74 -24.49 10.99
CA PHE A 176 -4.88 -25.31 11.81
C PHE A 176 -3.44 -24.74 11.87
N VAL A 177 -2.89 -24.32 10.74
CA VAL A 177 -1.55 -23.70 10.68
C VAL A 177 -1.54 -22.41 11.49
N GLU A 178 -2.54 -21.57 11.38
CA GLU A 178 -2.66 -20.35 12.13
C GLU A 178 -2.75 -20.60 13.64
N ASP A 179 -3.60 -21.54 14.07
CA ASP A 179 -3.84 -21.79 15.48
C ASP A 179 -2.70 -22.55 16.18
N LYS A 180 -2.02 -23.46 15.47
CA LYS A 180 -1.06 -24.40 16.05
C LYS A 180 0.39 -24.09 15.72
N VAL A 181 0.66 -23.43 14.59
CA VAL A 181 2.03 -23.20 14.10
C VAL A 181 2.41 -21.74 14.13
N ALA A 182 1.48 -20.83 13.81
CA ALA A 182 1.79 -19.41 13.78
C ALA A 182 2.12 -18.85 15.18
N PRO A 183 3.21 -18.07 15.29
CA PRO A 183 3.55 -17.39 16.54
C PRO A 183 2.49 -16.32 16.88
N GLU A 184 2.38 -15.97 18.15
CA GLU A 184 1.37 -15.03 18.66
C GLU A 184 1.40 -13.67 17.96
N TRP A 185 2.59 -13.12 17.71
CA TRP A 185 2.71 -11.85 17.00
C TRP A 185 2.11 -11.91 15.59
N LEU A 186 2.27 -13.04 14.88
CA LEU A 186 1.71 -13.21 13.54
C LEU A 186 0.18 -13.30 13.60
N ARG A 187 -0.38 -14.04 14.54
CA ARG A 187 -1.84 -14.11 14.73
C ARG A 187 -2.44 -12.74 14.97
N ARG A 188 -1.85 -11.93 15.86
CA ARG A 188 -2.30 -10.54 16.12
C ARG A 188 -2.19 -9.66 14.88
N TYR A 189 -1.11 -9.80 14.12
CA TYR A 189 -0.92 -9.11 12.85
C TYR A 189 -2.03 -9.48 11.84
N LEU A 190 -2.34 -10.77 11.68
CA LEU A 190 -3.39 -11.25 10.77
C LEU A 190 -4.79 -10.79 11.18
N VAL A 191 -5.08 -10.77 12.48
CA VAL A 191 -6.36 -10.22 12.99
C VAL A 191 -6.50 -8.75 12.59
N ALA A 192 -5.46 -7.93 12.76
CA ALA A 192 -5.51 -6.53 12.36
C ALA A 192 -5.71 -6.35 10.84
N LYS A 193 -5.00 -7.16 10.02
CA LYS A 193 -5.14 -7.11 8.55
C LYS A 193 -6.55 -7.49 8.08
N ARG A 194 -7.09 -8.59 8.59
CA ARG A 194 -8.46 -9.05 8.25
C ARG A 194 -9.53 -8.08 8.70
N ALA A 195 -9.35 -7.42 9.85
CA ALA A 195 -10.29 -6.39 10.30
C ALA A 195 -10.37 -5.23 9.29
N VAL A 196 -9.24 -4.86 8.67
CA VAL A 196 -9.23 -3.83 7.62
C VAL A 196 -9.89 -4.35 6.34
N GLU A 197 -9.58 -5.57 5.92
CA GLU A 197 -10.22 -6.18 4.74
C GLU A 197 -11.74 -6.26 4.89
N ALA A 198 -12.23 -6.69 6.07
CA ALA A 198 -13.66 -6.73 6.36
C ALA A 198 -14.31 -5.35 6.29
N LYS A 199 -13.67 -4.32 6.89
CA LYS A 199 -14.20 -2.96 6.83
C LYS A 199 -14.19 -2.37 5.42
N LEU A 200 -13.22 -2.73 4.58
CA LEU A 200 -13.20 -2.36 3.17
C LEU A 200 -14.38 -2.98 2.41
N GLU A 201 -14.65 -4.26 2.63
CA GLU A 201 -15.78 -4.96 2.03
C GLU A 201 -17.13 -4.37 2.49
N GLU A 202 -17.30 -4.07 3.78
CA GLU A 202 -18.48 -3.41 4.32
C GLU A 202 -18.77 -2.03 3.71
N ASN A 203 -17.76 -1.36 3.15
CA ASN A 203 -17.89 -0.05 2.51
C ASN A 203 -17.72 -0.12 0.98
N SER A 204 -17.81 -1.29 0.39
CA SER A 204 -17.64 -1.49 -1.06
C SER A 204 -18.70 -0.79 -1.92
N ASP A 205 -19.85 -0.45 -1.35
CA ASP A 205 -20.86 0.39 -1.98
C ASP A 205 -20.45 1.88 -2.10
N LYS A 206 -19.57 2.36 -1.22
CA LYS A 206 -19.15 3.77 -1.15
C LYS A 206 -17.79 4.04 -1.77
N LEU A 207 -16.87 3.10 -1.68
CA LEU A 207 -15.54 3.16 -2.26
C LEU A 207 -15.25 1.89 -3.07
N ARG A 208 -14.20 1.90 -3.90
CA ARG A 208 -13.75 0.73 -4.64
C ARG A 208 -12.55 0.11 -3.91
N PRO A 209 -12.75 -0.99 -3.15
CA PRO A 209 -11.67 -1.61 -2.41
C PRO A 209 -10.76 -2.40 -3.35
N VAL A 210 -9.45 -2.22 -3.22
CA VAL A 210 -8.44 -3.04 -3.91
C VAL A 210 -7.45 -3.56 -2.88
N VAL A 211 -7.58 -4.82 -2.51
CA VAL A 211 -6.80 -5.44 -1.44
C VAL A 211 -5.69 -6.28 -2.04
N TYR A 212 -4.45 -5.87 -1.85
CA TYR A 212 -3.29 -6.63 -2.30
C TYR A 212 -2.79 -7.54 -1.18
N ARG A 213 -2.73 -8.85 -1.45
CA ARG A 213 -2.20 -9.87 -0.51
C ARG A 213 -0.84 -10.38 -0.99
N PRO A 214 0.23 -9.58 -0.91
CA PRO A 214 1.58 -10.05 -1.22
C PRO A 214 2.08 -11.01 -0.14
N SER A 215 2.94 -11.94 -0.53
CA SER A 215 3.81 -12.68 0.37
C SER A 215 5.04 -11.83 0.70
N LEU A 216 6.20 -12.43 0.92
CA LEU A 216 7.43 -11.71 1.23
C LEU A 216 7.78 -10.70 0.13
N ILE A 217 7.83 -9.40 0.51
CA ILE A 217 8.18 -8.29 -0.40
C ILE A 217 9.68 -8.04 -0.32
N TRP A 218 10.36 -7.98 -1.46
CA TRP A 218 11.80 -7.81 -1.53
C TRP A 218 12.28 -6.83 -2.59
N SER A 219 13.54 -6.37 -2.47
CA SER A 219 14.28 -5.61 -3.48
C SER A 219 15.76 -5.98 -3.44
N TRP A 220 16.48 -5.65 -4.51
CA TRP A 220 17.93 -5.83 -4.56
C TRP A 220 18.68 -4.98 -3.51
N GLY A 221 18.10 -3.91 -3.02
CA GLY A 221 18.66 -3.09 -1.94
C GLY A 221 18.54 -3.71 -0.55
N LYS A 222 17.81 -4.85 -0.41
CA LYS A 222 17.61 -5.56 0.85
C LYS A 222 18.30 -6.92 0.80
N LEU A 223 19.60 -6.93 1.04
CA LEU A 223 20.43 -8.14 0.96
C LEU A 223 20.06 -9.18 2.03
N ASP A 224 19.52 -8.74 3.16
CA ASP A 224 19.21 -9.60 4.32
C ASP A 224 18.10 -10.63 4.04
N VAL A 225 17.17 -10.31 3.15
CA VAL A 225 16.08 -11.22 2.77
C VAL A 225 16.40 -12.09 1.57
N LEU A 226 17.46 -11.79 0.81
CA LEU A 226 17.81 -12.52 -0.41
C LEU A 226 18.01 -14.04 -0.21
N PRO A 227 18.65 -14.53 0.87
CA PRO A 227 18.82 -15.96 1.08
C PRO A 227 17.51 -16.73 1.29
N ILE A 228 16.45 -16.04 1.77
CA ILE A 228 15.15 -16.66 2.09
C ILE A 228 14.28 -16.79 0.81
N ILE A 229 14.50 -15.92 -0.19
CA ILE A 229 13.70 -15.86 -1.42
C ILE A 229 13.69 -17.21 -2.17
N PRO A 230 14.83 -17.89 -2.43
CA PRO A 230 14.81 -19.18 -3.12
C PRO A 230 14.00 -20.24 -2.37
N VAL A 231 14.05 -20.21 -1.02
CA VAL A 231 13.31 -21.17 -0.18
C VAL A 231 11.80 -20.97 -0.34
N PHE A 232 11.32 -19.74 -0.25
CA PHE A 232 9.90 -19.42 -0.45
C PHE A 232 9.44 -19.77 -1.87
N ASN A 233 10.21 -19.38 -2.87
CA ASN A 233 9.82 -19.62 -4.26
C ASN A 233 9.85 -21.11 -4.61
N LEU A 234 10.80 -21.88 -4.07
CA LEU A 234 10.85 -23.33 -4.26
C LEU A 234 9.67 -24.00 -3.55
N ALA A 235 9.39 -23.63 -2.30
CA ALA A 235 8.26 -24.16 -1.55
C ALA A 235 6.93 -23.89 -2.26
N SER A 236 6.74 -22.66 -2.75
CA SER A 236 5.58 -22.29 -3.56
C SER A 236 5.49 -23.08 -4.88
N ALA A 237 6.63 -23.26 -5.60
CA ALA A 237 6.68 -24.03 -6.84
C ALA A 237 6.38 -25.53 -6.64
N LEU A 238 6.73 -26.07 -5.47
CA LEU A 238 6.40 -27.45 -5.08
C LEU A 238 4.97 -27.60 -4.56
N GLY A 239 4.18 -26.51 -4.54
CA GLY A 239 2.81 -26.54 -4.06
C GLY A 239 2.68 -26.70 -2.54
N VAL A 240 3.72 -26.30 -1.79
CA VAL A 240 3.62 -26.31 -0.33
C VAL A 240 2.47 -25.39 0.08
N PRO A 241 1.43 -25.89 0.71
CA PRO A 241 0.29 -25.08 1.12
C PRO A 241 0.77 -23.97 2.06
N PHE A 242 0.11 -22.81 2.01
CA PHE A 242 0.35 -21.65 2.87
C PHE A 242 1.62 -20.83 2.54
N VAL A 243 2.39 -21.20 1.53
CA VAL A 243 3.58 -20.48 1.08
C VAL A 243 3.35 -19.95 -0.32
N ASP A 244 3.05 -18.65 -0.44
CA ASP A 244 3.03 -17.98 -1.72
C ASP A 244 4.46 -17.54 -2.11
N ARG A 245 4.73 -17.45 -3.41
CA ARG A 245 6.03 -16.97 -3.88
C ARG A 245 6.22 -15.49 -3.53
N THR A 246 7.48 -15.09 -3.44
CA THR A 246 7.86 -13.73 -3.08
C THR A 246 7.58 -12.76 -4.23
N ILE A 247 7.39 -11.46 -3.91
CA ILE A 247 7.15 -10.41 -4.89
C ILE A 247 8.18 -9.29 -4.76
N ARG A 248 8.65 -8.75 -5.89
CA ARG A 248 9.48 -7.54 -5.87
C ARG A 248 8.64 -6.32 -5.56
N VAL A 249 9.19 -5.39 -4.76
CA VAL A 249 8.50 -4.16 -4.39
C VAL A 249 8.07 -3.34 -5.60
N GLY A 250 8.91 -3.26 -6.64
CA GLY A 250 8.55 -2.56 -7.88
C GLY A 250 7.37 -3.23 -8.61
N THR A 251 7.33 -4.57 -8.67
CA THR A 251 6.20 -5.31 -9.26
C THR A 251 4.90 -5.07 -8.47
N LEU A 252 4.98 -5.07 -7.14
CA LEU A 252 3.83 -4.74 -6.31
C LEU A 252 3.36 -3.30 -6.54
N ALA A 253 4.29 -2.34 -6.64
CA ALA A 253 3.96 -0.94 -6.92
C ALA A 253 3.33 -0.76 -8.31
N ASP A 254 3.86 -1.43 -9.35
CA ASP A 254 3.28 -1.47 -10.68
C ASP A 254 1.84 -2.00 -10.64
N ALA A 255 1.60 -3.12 -9.92
CA ALA A 255 0.28 -3.70 -9.75
C ALA A 255 -0.71 -2.77 -9.03
N ILE A 256 -0.24 -2.08 -7.96
CA ILE A 256 -1.08 -1.13 -7.20
C ILE A 256 -1.51 0.02 -8.11
N VAL A 257 -0.59 0.63 -8.83
CA VAL A 257 -0.88 1.77 -9.68
C VAL A 257 -1.74 1.36 -10.88
N ALA A 258 -1.50 0.18 -11.51
CA ALA A 258 -2.34 -0.36 -12.56
C ALA A 258 -3.76 -0.69 -12.06
N GLY A 259 -3.89 -1.32 -10.91
CA GLY A 259 -5.20 -1.66 -10.35
C GLY A 259 -6.02 -0.43 -9.95
N ILE A 260 -5.36 0.66 -9.53
CA ILE A 260 -6.01 1.96 -9.28
C ILE A 260 -6.48 2.58 -10.60
N ALA A 261 -5.60 2.63 -11.62
CA ALA A 261 -5.88 3.20 -12.93
C ALA A 261 -6.99 2.42 -13.68
N GLY A 262 -7.01 1.10 -13.51
CA GLY A 262 -7.98 0.20 -14.08
C GLY A 262 -9.23 0.02 -13.21
N GLU A 263 -9.86 -1.14 -13.37
CA GLU A 263 -11.09 -1.50 -12.65
C GLU A 263 -10.88 -2.62 -11.62
N ALA A 264 -9.64 -2.84 -11.18
CA ALA A 264 -9.38 -3.85 -10.18
C ALA A 264 -10.18 -3.56 -8.90
N GLU A 265 -10.84 -4.58 -8.38
CA GLU A 265 -11.65 -4.53 -7.17
C GLU A 265 -11.50 -5.83 -6.38
N GLY A 266 -11.66 -5.76 -5.06
CA GLY A 266 -11.54 -6.91 -4.18
C GLY A 266 -10.10 -7.38 -4.00
N ILE A 267 -9.94 -8.67 -3.70
CA ILE A 267 -8.67 -9.26 -3.31
C ILE A 267 -7.81 -9.60 -4.53
N GLN A 268 -6.63 -9.01 -4.59
CA GLN A 268 -5.60 -9.27 -5.60
C GLN A 268 -4.53 -10.21 -5.00
N ARG A 269 -4.56 -11.47 -5.42
CA ARG A 269 -3.53 -12.46 -5.06
C ARG A 269 -2.39 -12.43 -6.08
N PHE A 270 -1.41 -13.28 -5.89
CA PHE A 270 -0.16 -13.24 -6.63
C PHE A 270 -0.34 -13.18 -8.17
N ALA A 271 -1.20 -14.05 -8.77
CA ALA A 271 -1.42 -14.07 -10.22
C ALA A 271 -2.02 -12.75 -10.72
N ALA A 272 -3.04 -12.23 -10.02
CA ALA A 272 -3.66 -10.96 -10.36
C ALA A 272 -2.67 -9.78 -10.22
N MET A 273 -1.79 -9.81 -9.22
CA MET A 273 -0.75 -8.78 -9.08
C MET A 273 0.26 -8.83 -10.22
N ASP A 274 0.64 -10.02 -10.71
CA ASP A 274 1.54 -10.16 -11.86
C ASP A 274 0.89 -9.67 -13.15
N GLU A 275 -0.38 -9.99 -13.37
CA GLU A 275 -1.14 -9.53 -14.54
C GLU A 275 -1.24 -8.00 -14.55
N LEU A 276 -1.67 -7.39 -13.44
CA LEU A 276 -1.73 -5.94 -13.29
C LEU A 276 -0.36 -5.27 -13.49
N ALA A 277 0.70 -5.87 -12.95
CA ALA A 277 2.05 -5.35 -13.14
C ALA A 277 2.55 -5.50 -14.59
N ALA A 278 2.11 -6.53 -15.31
CA ALA A 278 2.43 -6.69 -16.73
C ALA A 278 1.70 -5.65 -17.59
N GLU A 279 0.42 -5.38 -17.31
CA GLU A 279 -0.35 -4.32 -17.94
C GLU A 279 0.29 -2.93 -17.72
N ALA A 280 0.84 -2.70 -16.53
CA ALA A 280 1.53 -1.46 -16.20
C ALA A 280 2.74 -1.16 -17.07
N ARG A 281 3.37 -2.19 -17.64
CA ARG A 281 4.63 -2.11 -18.42
C ARG A 281 4.42 -2.19 -19.93
N ALA A 282 3.21 -2.56 -20.36
CA ALA A 282 2.84 -2.63 -21.77
C ALA A 282 2.53 -1.24 -22.37
#